data_14b874828e0c47098c0fc58af9a723ee
#
_entry.id   14b874828e0c47098c0fc58af9a723ee
#
_cell.length_a   1.000
_cell.length_b   1.000
_cell.length_c   1.000
_cell.angle_alpha   90.00
_cell.angle_beta   90.00
_cell.angle_gamma   90.00
#
_symmetry.space_group_name_H-M   'P 1'
#
loop_
_entity.id
_entity.type
_entity.pdbx_description
1 polymer ?
#
loop_
_entity_poly.entity_id
_entity_poly.type
_entity_poly.pdbx_seq_one_letter_code
_entity_poly.pdbx_strand_id
1 'polypeptide(L)'
;LEENDQILLAHHRDDVFETILLRLFRGTGIDGLSGPDEIRSLGKGEIIRPFLHLSKIDLKKYIDLNGLPYIEDDTNKNNDFDRNFLRNEIIPLLDKRWKKISDRASFTSLTAKKKKLSLDFMLEKDFKKEISSGAIKKSNFLDIPSFITEELIRLILRKKGIALPNQKVLSEIMNVFFHKKPSHKSYV
;
A
#
# COMPACT_ATOMS: atom_id res chain seq x y z
N LEU A 1 0.34 20.44 -3.29
CA LEU A 1 -1.00 20.53 -3.88
C LEU A 1 -1.86 21.44 -3.02
N GLU A 2 -2.64 22.27 -3.65
CA GLU A 2 -3.67 23.09 -3.01
C GLU A 2 -4.94 22.25 -2.76
N GLU A 3 -5.94 22.88 -2.13
CA GLU A 3 -7.22 22.22 -1.88
C GLU A 3 -7.92 21.95 -3.21
N ASN A 4 -8.37 20.69 -3.41
CA ASN A 4 -8.98 20.17 -4.64
C ASN A 4 -8.05 19.94 -5.84
N ASP A 5 -6.73 20.10 -5.71
CA ASP A 5 -5.82 19.68 -6.77
C ASP A 5 -5.85 18.17 -6.94
N GLN A 6 -5.87 17.71 -8.21
CA GLN A 6 -5.86 16.31 -8.55
C GLN A 6 -4.70 15.98 -9.50
N ILE A 7 -3.88 15.02 -9.12
CA ILE A 7 -2.86 14.45 -10.00
C ILE A 7 -3.40 13.13 -10.56
N LEU A 8 -3.57 13.07 -11.86
CA LEU A 8 -3.95 11.84 -12.56
C LEU A 8 -2.69 11.05 -12.93
N LEU A 9 -2.60 9.80 -12.50
CA LEU A 9 -1.53 8.89 -12.85
C LEU A 9 -2.07 7.74 -13.68
N ALA A 10 -1.45 7.46 -14.83
CA ALA A 10 -1.83 6.40 -15.75
C ALA A 10 -1.35 5.00 -15.32
N HIS A 11 -1.25 4.74 -14.01
CA HIS A 11 -0.93 3.41 -13.50
C HIS A 11 -2.04 2.42 -13.88
N HIS A 12 -1.64 1.25 -14.31
CA HIS A 12 -2.54 0.19 -14.78
C HIS A 12 -2.33 -1.11 -13.99
N ARG A 13 -3.10 -2.15 -14.31
CA ARG A 13 -3.07 -3.44 -13.58
C ARG A 13 -1.68 -4.10 -13.54
N ASP A 14 -0.91 -3.99 -14.60
CA ASP A 14 0.43 -4.57 -14.63
C ASP A 14 1.38 -3.82 -13.68
N ASP A 15 1.21 -2.49 -13.51
CA ASP A 15 1.94 -1.71 -12.50
C ASP A 15 1.58 -2.12 -11.07
N VAL A 16 0.34 -2.57 -10.84
CA VAL A 16 -0.07 -3.14 -9.54
C VAL A 16 0.74 -4.39 -9.25
N PHE A 17 0.89 -5.29 -10.24
CA PHE A 17 1.65 -6.52 -10.09
C PHE A 17 3.14 -6.24 -9.83
N GLU A 18 3.76 -5.36 -10.61
CA GLU A 18 5.14 -4.92 -10.38
C GLU A 18 5.33 -4.39 -8.96
N THR A 19 4.40 -3.56 -8.50
CA THR A 19 4.44 -2.96 -7.16
C THR A 19 4.32 -4.02 -6.05
N ILE A 20 3.46 -5.02 -6.24
CA ILE A 20 3.31 -6.14 -5.29
C ILE A 20 4.61 -6.94 -5.21
N LEU A 21 5.22 -7.29 -6.34
CA LEU A 21 6.48 -8.03 -6.38
C LEU A 21 7.62 -7.24 -5.69
N LEU A 22 7.77 -5.96 -6.02
CA LEU A 22 8.79 -5.12 -5.37
C LEU A 22 8.62 -5.04 -3.86
N ARG A 23 7.38 -4.90 -3.40
CA ARG A 23 7.08 -4.86 -1.96
C ARG A 23 7.31 -6.22 -1.30
N LEU A 24 6.95 -7.32 -1.97
CA LEU A 24 7.17 -8.67 -1.49
C LEU A 24 8.68 -8.95 -1.27
N PHE A 25 9.51 -8.59 -2.22
CA PHE A 25 10.97 -8.78 -2.13
C PHE A 25 11.64 -7.90 -1.05
N ARG A 26 10.99 -6.79 -0.68
CA ARG A 26 11.46 -5.93 0.42
C ARG A 26 10.89 -6.33 1.78
N GLY A 27 10.07 -7.38 1.84
CA GLY A 27 9.34 -7.79 3.04
C GLY A 27 8.16 -6.86 3.33
N THR A 28 6.96 -7.36 3.10
CA THR A 28 5.75 -6.56 3.30
C THR A 28 4.65 -7.37 3.99
N GLY A 29 3.82 -6.69 4.76
CA GLY A 29 2.57 -7.24 5.28
C GLY A 29 1.40 -7.01 4.32
N ILE A 30 0.18 -7.14 4.87
CA ILE A 30 -1.07 -7.00 4.12
C ILE A 30 -1.23 -5.62 3.48
N ASP A 31 -0.71 -4.56 4.11
CA ASP A 31 -0.73 -3.20 3.58
C ASP A 31 0.02 -3.09 2.24
N GLY A 32 1.16 -3.75 2.12
CA GLY A 32 1.90 -3.75 0.87
C GLY A 32 1.28 -4.64 -0.20
N LEU A 33 0.70 -5.78 0.18
CA LEU A 33 0.01 -6.70 -0.73
C LEU A 33 -1.31 -6.12 -1.25
N SER A 34 -1.92 -5.17 -0.55
CA SER A 34 -3.14 -4.47 -1.02
C SER A 34 -2.92 -3.59 -2.25
N GLY A 35 -1.66 -3.45 -2.70
CA GLY A 35 -1.33 -2.65 -3.88
C GLY A 35 -1.47 -1.14 -3.66
N PRO A 36 -1.40 -0.35 -4.73
CA PRO A 36 -1.67 1.09 -4.67
C PRO A 36 -3.18 1.36 -4.55
N ASP A 37 -3.52 2.43 -3.86
CA ASP A 37 -4.91 2.91 -3.82
C ASP A 37 -5.27 3.65 -5.11
N GLU A 38 -6.54 3.52 -5.52
CA GLU A 38 -7.10 4.25 -6.66
C GLU A 38 -7.09 5.75 -6.40
N ILE A 39 -7.47 6.15 -5.19
CA ILE A 39 -7.41 7.53 -4.71
C ILE A 39 -6.54 7.56 -3.44
N ARG A 40 -5.62 8.51 -3.38
CA ARG A 40 -4.76 8.74 -2.21
C ARG A 40 -4.56 10.23 -1.98
N SER A 41 -4.78 10.68 -0.76
CA SER A 41 -4.47 12.06 -0.36
C SER A 41 -2.97 12.37 -0.50
N LEU A 42 -2.63 13.55 -0.97
CA LEU A 42 -1.28 14.10 -1.07
C LEU A 42 -1.29 15.60 -0.75
N GLY A 43 -0.83 15.95 0.43
CA GLY A 43 -0.98 17.32 0.95
C GLY A 43 -2.46 17.66 1.12
N LYS A 44 -2.92 18.74 0.51
CA LYS A 44 -4.34 19.14 0.51
C LYS A 44 -5.12 18.64 -0.71
N GLY A 45 -4.44 18.00 -1.66
CA GLY A 45 -5.04 17.44 -2.87
C GLY A 45 -5.00 15.92 -2.90
N GLU A 46 -5.21 15.33 -4.06
CA GLU A 46 -5.34 13.90 -4.26
C GLU A 46 -4.53 13.38 -5.46
N ILE A 47 -4.08 12.14 -5.36
CA ILE A 47 -3.59 11.35 -6.49
C ILE A 47 -4.70 10.38 -6.88
N ILE A 48 -5.06 10.36 -8.16
CA ILE A 48 -6.06 9.46 -8.73
C ILE A 48 -5.41 8.56 -9.78
N ARG A 49 -5.76 7.25 -9.76
CA ARG A 49 -5.27 6.23 -10.69
C ARG A 49 -6.44 5.52 -11.35
N PRO A 50 -7.02 6.12 -12.40
CA PRO A 50 -8.27 5.64 -12.97
C PRO A 50 -8.15 4.30 -13.73
N PHE A 51 -6.93 3.86 -14.06
CA PHE A 51 -6.68 2.69 -14.92
C PHE A 51 -6.19 1.45 -14.17
N LEU A 52 -6.21 1.42 -12.83
CA LEU A 52 -5.67 0.29 -12.04
C LEU A 52 -6.33 -1.06 -12.37
N HIS A 53 -7.53 -1.07 -12.91
CA HIS A 53 -8.27 -2.27 -13.29
C HIS A 53 -8.06 -2.68 -14.77
N LEU A 54 -7.48 -1.81 -15.59
CA LEU A 54 -7.21 -2.08 -17.01
C LEU A 54 -5.81 -2.68 -17.19
N SER A 55 -5.65 -3.59 -18.16
CA SER A 55 -4.32 -4.05 -18.56
C SER A 55 -3.62 -3.07 -19.49
N LYS A 56 -2.29 -3.10 -19.55
CA LYS A 56 -1.52 -2.35 -20.55
C LYS A 56 -1.97 -2.69 -21.98
N ILE A 57 -2.33 -3.95 -22.20
CA ILE A 57 -2.81 -4.42 -23.54
C ILE A 57 -4.15 -3.76 -23.88
N ASP A 58 -5.08 -3.64 -22.94
CA ASP A 58 -6.38 -3.00 -23.18
C ASP A 58 -6.21 -1.51 -23.49
N LEU A 59 -5.33 -0.83 -22.74
CA LEU A 59 -4.98 0.57 -22.99
C LEU A 59 -4.33 0.75 -24.37
N LYS A 60 -3.40 -0.12 -24.75
CA LYS A 60 -2.75 -0.07 -26.07
C LYS A 60 -3.76 -0.27 -27.20
N LYS A 61 -4.64 -1.25 -27.10
CA LYS A 61 -5.72 -1.46 -28.05
C LYS A 61 -6.59 -0.22 -28.23
N TYR A 62 -6.94 0.45 -27.12
CA TYR A 62 -7.73 1.67 -27.17
C TYR A 62 -7.01 2.79 -27.93
N ILE A 63 -5.71 2.99 -27.66
CA ILE A 63 -4.85 3.97 -28.33
C ILE A 63 -4.79 3.68 -29.83
N ASP A 64 -4.51 2.42 -30.21
CA ASP A 64 -4.38 2.00 -31.60
C ASP A 64 -5.70 2.15 -32.38
N LEU A 65 -6.84 1.77 -31.77
CA LEU A 65 -8.16 1.91 -32.38
C LEU A 65 -8.58 3.37 -32.61
N ASN A 66 -8.12 4.29 -31.77
CA ASN A 66 -8.47 5.71 -31.88
C ASN A 66 -7.37 6.54 -32.57
N GLY A 67 -6.31 5.90 -33.07
CA GLY A 67 -5.21 6.59 -33.77
C GLY A 67 -4.50 7.63 -32.89
N LEU A 68 -4.44 7.42 -31.58
CA LEU A 68 -3.83 8.37 -30.64
C LEU A 68 -2.31 8.26 -30.68
N PRO A 69 -1.57 9.37 -30.78
CA PRO A 69 -0.12 9.33 -30.75
C PRO A 69 0.37 8.99 -29.32
N TYR A 70 1.42 8.18 -29.23
CA TYR A 70 2.16 7.92 -27.97
C TYR A 70 3.64 7.77 -28.25
N ILE A 71 4.44 8.01 -27.23
CA ILE A 71 5.90 7.89 -27.28
C ILE A 71 6.30 6.75 -26.33
N GLU A 72 7.16 5.86 -26.79
CA GLU A 72 7.81 4.88 -25.93
C GLU A 72 9.06 5.53 -25.31
N ASP A 73 9.15 5.55 -24.01
CA ASP A 73 10.31 6.04 -23.28
C ASP A 73 11.40 4.97 -23.28
N ASP A 74 12.56 5.26 -23.88
CA ASP A 74 13.69 4.34 -23.98
C ASP A 74 14.27 3.95 -22.61
N THR A 75 14.07 4.77 -21.58
CA THR A 75 14.49 4.42 -20.20
C THR A 75 13.78 3.17 -19.66
N ASN A 76 12.62 2.79 -20.22
CA ASN A 76 11.93 1.56 -19.87
C ASN A 76 12.70 0.27 -20.22
N LYS A 77 13.72 0.38 -21.11
CA LYS A 77 14.58 -0.74 -21.51
C LYS A 77 15.76 -0.95 -20.55
N ASN A 78 16.05 0.02 -19.68
CA ASN A 78 17.17 -0.07 -18.75
C ASN A 78 16.82 -0.97 -17.55
N ASN A 79 17.40 -2.17 -17.51
CA ASN A 79 17.18 -3.17 -16.46
C ASN A 79 17.99 -2.93 -15.16
N ASP A 80 18.78 -1.85 -15.06
CA ASP A 80 19.44 -1.46 -13.80
C ASP A 80 18.42 -1.08 -12.72
N PHE A 81 17.22 -0.68 -13.15
CA PHE A 81 16.12 -0.40 -12.24
C PHE A 81 15.32 -1.68 -11.93
N ASP A 82 15.18 -2.02 -10.67
CA ASP A 82 14.42 -3.19 -10.18
C ASP A 82 13.07 -3.36 -10.90
N ARG A 83 12.35 -2.24 -11.10
CA ARG A 83 11.03 -2.27 -11.74
C ARG A 83 11.09 -2.67 -13.20
N ASN A 84 12.07 -2.16 -13.94
CA ASN A 84 12.26 -2.51 -15.34
C ASN A 84 12.75 -3.96 -15.48
N PHE A 85 13.65 -4.41 -14.60
CA PHE A 85 14.09 -5.79 -14.56
C PHE A 85 12.89 -6.75 -14.33
N LEU A 86 12.03 -6.44 -13.39
CA LEU A 86 10.82 -7.23 -13.18
C LEU A 86 9.92 -7.26 -14.42
N ARG A 87 9.67 -6.10 -15.02
CA ARG A 87 8.81 -5.93 -16.20
C ARG A 87 9.33 -6.67 -17.43
N ASN A 88 10.64 -6.54 -17.68
CA ASN A 88 11.24 -7.00 -18.93
C ASN A 88 11.69 -8.46 -18.87
N GLU A 89 12.13 -8.94 -17.69
CA GLU A 89 12.72 -10.27 -17.54
C GLU A 89 11.83 -11.23 -16.73
N ILE A 90 11.45 -10.84 -15.53
CA ILE A 90 10.83 -11.76 -14.57
C ILE A 90 9.34 -12.01 -14.90
N ILE A 91 8.57 -10.96 -15.13
CA ILE A 91 7.12 -11.09 -15.40
C ILE A 91 6.86 -11.90 -16.66
N PRO A 92 7.59 -11.72 -17.78
CA PRO A 92 7.41 -12.56 -18.96
C PRO A 92 7.72 -14.05 -18.71
N LEU A 93 8.72 -14.37 -17.89
CA LEU A 93 9.01 -15.76 -17.48
C LEU A 93 7.87 -16.36 -16.66
N LEU A 94 7.35 -15.61 -15.70
CA LEU A 94 6.21 -16.02 -14.89
C LEU A 94 4.97 -16.23 -15.76
N ASP A 95 4.67 -15.33 -16.70
CA ASP A 95 3.48 -15.43 -17.55
C ASP A 95 3.56 -16.58 -18.57
N LYS A 96 4.74 -16.98 -19.00
CA LYS A 96 4.92 -18.21 -19.78
C LYS A 96 4.40 -19.44 -19.04
N ARG A 97 4.68 -19.54 -17.74
CA ARG A 97 4.29 -20.67 -16.91
C ARG A 97 2.87 -20.55 -16.36
N TRP A 98 2.50 -19.35 -15.92
CA TRP A 98 1.22 -19.06 -15.28
C TRP A 98 0.50 -17.94 -16.02
N LYS A 99 -0.17 -18.29 -17.10
CA LYS A 99 -0.91 -17.32 -17.92
C LYS A 99 -1.78 -16.38 -17.10
N LYS A 100 -1.80 -15.09 -17.49
CA LYS A 100 -2.55 -14.04 -16.79
C LYS A 100 -2.15 -13.87 -15.32
N ILE A 101 -0.85 -13.94 -15.03
CA ILE A 101 -0.34 -13.82 -13.65
C ILE A 101 -0.70 -12.46 -13.02
N SER A 102 -0.70 -11.38 -13.80
CA SER A 102 -1.10 -10.03 -13.34
C SER A 102 -2.57 -10.00 -12.88
N ASP A 103 -3.48 -10.72 -13.56
CA ASP A 103 -4.89 -10.80 -13.15
C ASP A 103 -5.04 -11.49 -11.80
N ARG A 104 -4.29 -12.58 -11.60
CA ARG A 104 -4.29 -13.32 -10.33
C ARG A 104 -3.69 -12.51 -9.19
N ALA A 105 -2.60 -11.79 -9.46
CA ALA A 105 -1.99 -10.88 -8.50
C ALA A 105 -2.93 -9.74 -8.12
N SER A 106 -3.65 -9.17 -9.09
CA SER A 106 -4.67 -8.15 -8.84
C SER A 106 -5.82 -8.68 -7.99
N PHE A 107 -6.27 -9.92 -8.22
CA PHE A 107 -7.27 -10.56 -7.35
C PHE A 107 -6.75 -10.73 -5.91
N THR A 108 -5.50 -11.16 -5.74
CA THR A 108 -4.87 -11.27 -4.42
C THR A 108 -4.78 -9.91 -3.73
N SER A 109 -4.37 -8.87 -4.45
CA SER A 109 -4.32 -7.49 -3.97
C SER A 109 -5.69 -7.00 -3.51
N LEU A 110 -6.72 -7.20 -4.31
CA LEU A 110 -8.09 -6.82 -3.96
C LEU A 110 -8.59 -7.56 -2.70
N THR A 111 -8.25 -8.84 -2.57
CA THR A 111 -8.59 -9.65 -1.40
C THR A 111 -7.88 -9.13 -0.16
N ALA A 112 -6.58 -8.82 -0.25
CA ALA A 112 -5.82 -8.20 0.84
C ALA A 112 -6.43 -6.85 1.24
N LYS A 113 -6.80 -6.02 0.25
CA LYS A 113 -7.46 -4.73 0.49
C LYS A 113 -8.79 -4.87 1.22
N LYS A 114 -9.64 -5.82 0.81
CA LYS A 114 -10.91 -6.11 1.49
C LYS A 114 -10.69 -6.55 2.94
N LYS A 115 -9.69 -7.41 3.19
CA LYS A 115 -9.37 -7.86 4.56
C LYS A 115 -8.88 -6.72 5.43
N LYS A 116 -8.02 -5.85 4.88
CA LYS A 116 -7.57 -4.65 5.56
C LYS A 116 -8.74 -3.72 5.92
N LEU A 117 -9.62 -3.42 4.96
CA LEU A 117 -10.81 -2.59 5.21
C LEU A 117 -11.73 -3.19 6.27
N SER A 118 -11.91 -4.52 6.28
CA SER A 118 -12.69 -5.22 7.30
C SER A 118 -12.06 -5.06 8.68
N LEU A 119 -10.74 -5.19 8.79
CA LEU A 119 -10.01 -4.98 10.04
C LEU A 119 -10.10 -3.53 10.50
N ASP A 120 -9.87 -2.58 9.61
CA ASP A 120 -9.97 -1.15 9.90
C ASP A 120 -11.38 -0.79 10.44
N PHE A 121 -12.44 -1.32 9.81
CA PHE A 121 -13.82 -1.13 10.27
C PHE A 121 -14.05 -1.69 11.69
N MET A 122 -13.53 -2.87 11.99
CA MET A 122 -13.65 -3.47 13.33
C MET A 122 -12.90 -2.64 14.37
N LEU A 123 -11.66 -2.23 14.06
CA LEU A 123 -10.86 -1.38 14.95
C LEU A 123 -11.53 -0.01 15.17
N GLU A 124 -12.10 0.60 14.15
CA GLU A 124 -12.83 1.87 14.27
C GLU A 124 -14.06 1.76 15.18
N LYS A 125 -14.73 0.63 15.14
CA LYS A 125 -15.89 0.35 16.00
C LYS A 125 -15.47 0.22 17.47
N ASP A 126 -14.39 -0.56 17.72
CA ASP A 126 -14.00 -0.95 19.07
C ASP A 126 -13.10 0.11 19.75
N PHE A 127 -12.29 0.86 18.98
CA PHE A 127 -11.29 1.81 19.47
C PHE A 127 -11.50 3.25 18.96
N LYS A 128 -12.76 3.65 18.84
CA LYS A 128 -13.14 4.98 18.33
C LYS A 128 -12.46 6.13 19.09
N LYS A 129 -12.29 5.98 20.40
CA LYS A 129 -11.71 6.97 21.30
C LYS A 129 -10.22 7.20 21.03
N GLU A 130 -9.48 6.11 20.94
CA GLU A 130 -8.05 6.08 20.68
C GLU A 130 -7.74 6.62 19.28
N ILE A 131 -8.53 6.23 18.30
CA ILE A 131 -8.38 6.71 16.91
C ILE A 131 -8.65 8.21 16.82
N SER A 132 -9.70 8.71 17.48
CA SER A 132 -10.03 10.15 17.45
C SER A 132 -9.00 11.00 18.16
N SER A 133 -8.51 10.56 19.32
CA SER A 133 -7.47 11.28 20.09
C SER A 133 -6.08 11.10 19.47
N GLY A 134 -5.85 9.98 18.77
CA GLY A 134 -4.53 9.56 18.31
C GLY A 134 -3.59 9.15 19.45
N ALA A 135 -4.13 8.80 20.61
CA ALA A 135 -3.38 8.41 21.80
C ALA A 135 -3.83 7.05 22.33
N ILE A 136 -2.87 6.22 22.71
CA ILE A 136 -3.08 4.91 23.29
C ILE A 136 -2.59 4.91 24.73
N LYS A 137 -3.49 4.62 25.68
CA LYS A 137 -3.12 4.50 27.10
C LYS A 137 -2.76 3.06 27.42
N LYS A 138 -1.52 2.79 27.80
CA LYS A 138 -0.98 1.44 28.08
C LYS A 138 -1.92 0.59 28.94
N SER A 139 -2.49 1.15 30.02
CA SER A 139 -3.36 0.40 30.93
C SER A 139 -4.58 -0.22 30.25
N ASN A 140 -5.06 0.34 29.15
CA ASN A 140 -6.24 -0.15 28.46
C ASN A 140 -5.93 -1.29 27.47
N PHE A 141 -4.64 -1.61 27.28
CA PHE A 141 -4.16 -2.54 26.26
C PHE A 141 -3.38 -3.72 26.85
N LEU A 142 -3.31 -3.85 28.18
CA LEU A 142 -2.56 -4.94 28.83
C LEU A 142 -3.14 -6.32 28.52
N ASP A 143 -4.46 -6.40 28.38
CA ASP A 143 -5.20 -7.66 28.10
C ASP A 143 -5.54 -7.82 26.61
N ILE A 144 -5.12 -6.87 25.77
CA ILE A 144 -5.35 -6.92 24.33
C ILE A 144 -4.12 -7.55 23.66
N PRO A 145 -4.29 -8.54 22.76
CA PRO A 145 -3.18 -9.13 22.01
C PRO A 145 -2.36 -8.06 21.28
N SER A 146 -1.03 -8.16 21.39
CA SER A 146 -0.11 -7.15 20.83
C SER A 146 -0.32 -6.87 19.34
N PHE A 147 -0.67 -7.89 18.56
CA PHE A 147 -0.96 -7.74 17.14
C PHE A 147 -2.18 -6.83 16.85
N ILE A 148 -3.19 -6.80 17.73
CA ILE A 148 -4.31 -5.86 17.62
C ILE A 148 -3.83 -4.43 17.88
N THR A 149 -3.00 -4.24 18.89
CA THR A 149 -2.43 -2.92 19.20
C THR A 149 -1.52 -2.42 18.07
N GLU A 150 -0.74 -3.30 17.45
CA GLU A 150 0.08 -2.98 16.29
C GLU A 150 -0.79 -2.47 15.11
N GLU A 151 -1.88 -3.16 14.81
CA GLU A 151 -2.79 -2.75 13.73
C GLU A 151 -3.53 -1.44 14.06
N LEU A 152 -3.89 -1.23 15.32
CA LEU A 152 -4.47 0.03 15.77
C LEU A 152 -3.50 1.20 15.60
N ILE A 153 -2.22 1.02 15.97
CA ILE A 153 -1.17 2.02 15.74
C ILE A 153 -1.05 2.34 14.24
N ARG A 154 -1.01 1.31 13.37
CA ARG A 154 -0.98 1.50 11.92
C ARG A 154 -2.18 2.29 11.41
N LEU A 155 -3.38 1.97 11.90
CA LEU A 155 -4.60 2.67 11.52
C LEU A 155 -4.58 4.14 11.95
N ILE A 156 -4.16 4.44 13.19
CA ILE A 156 -4.03 5.82 13.69
C ILE A 156 -3.03 6.61 12.84
N LEU A 157 -1.86 6.04 12.54
CA LEU A 157 -0.84 6.69 11.71
C LEU A 157 -1.36 6.99 10.30
N ARG A 158 -2.05 6.03 9.67
CA ARG A 158 -2.68 6.24 8.34
C ARG A 158 -3.68 7.40 8.36
N LYS A 159 -4.56 7.42 9.36
CA LYS A 159 -5.58 8.48 9.48
C LYS A 159 -4.97 9.86 9.72
N LYS A 160 -3.80 9.91 10.31
CA LYS A 160 -3.04 11.17 10.49
C LYS A 160 -2.14 11.51 9.29
N GLY A 161 -2.14 10.72 8.21
CA GLY A 161 -1.27 10.93 7.07
C GLY A 161 0.22 10.68 7.35
N ILE A 162 0.55 10.00 8.45
CA ILE A 162 1.93 9.68 8.85
C ILE A 162 2.37 8.41 8.14
N ALA A 163 3.61 8.39 7.65
CA ALA A 163 4.19 7.22 7.01
C ALA A 163 4.23 6.01 7.97
N LEU A 164 3.82 4.84 7.47
CA LEU A 164 3.80 3.63 8.29
C LEU A 164 5.23 3.16 8.59
N PRO A 165 5.53 2.82 9.85
CA PRO A 165 6.80 2.24 10.23
C PRO A 165 6.95 0.83 9.61
N ASN A 166 8.17 0.43 9.33
CA ASN A 166 8.46 -0.97 9.02
C ASN A 166 8.28 -1.86 10.27
N GLN A 167 8.27 -3.19 10.08
CA GLN A 167 8.02 -4.13 11.16
C GLN A 167 9.05 -4.02 12.31
N LYS A 168 10.32 -3.73 11.99
CA LYS A 168 11.37 -3.56 13.01
C LYS A 168 11.08 -2.38 13.93
N VAL A 169 10.77 -1.22 13.35
CA VAL A 169 10.42 -0.01 14.12
C VAL A 169 9.13 -0.22 14.92
N LEU A 170 8.13 -0.88 14.35
CA LEU A 170 6.89 -1.18 15.07
C LEU A 170 7.15 -2.10 16.26
N SER A 171 7.95 -3.14 16.08
CA SER A 171 8.33 -4.04 17.17
C SER A 171 9.11 -3.31 18.27
N GLU A 172 9.96 -2.36 17.93
CA GLU A 172 10.66 -1.50 18.93
C GLU A 172 9.68 -0.62 19.70
N ILE A 173 8.71 0.00 19.00
CA ILE A 173 7.63 0.79 19.63
C ILE A 173 6.86 -0.10 20.64
N MET A 174 6.45 -1.30 20.20
CA MET A 174 5.73 -2.25 21.07
C MET A 174 6.54 -2.66 22.28
N ASN A 175 7.83 -2.96 22.10
CA ASN A 175 8.73 -3.32 23.22
C ASN A 175 8.87 -2.18 24.22
N VAL A 176 9.06 -0.95 23.76
CA VAL A 176 9.15 0.24 24.63
C VAL A 176 7.83 0.48 25.34
N PHE A 177 6.71 0.38 24.63
CA PHE A 177 5.38 0.64 25.16
C PHE A 177 4.95 -0.39 26.22
N PHE A 178 5.19 -1.70 25.97
CA PHE A 178 4.71 -2.76 26.86
C PHE A 178 5.74 -3.26 27.88
N HIS A 179 7.03 -3.31 27.56
CA HIS A 179 8.04 -4.00 28.37
C HIS A 179 8.98 -3.09 29.16
N LYS A 180 9.17 -1.82 28.76
CA LYS A 180 9.96 -0.91 29.62
C LYS A 180 9.12 -0.39 30.77
N LYS A 181 9.64 -0.53 32.02
CA LYS A 181 9.12 0.22 33.16
C LYS A 181 9.19 1.72 32.83
N PRO A 182 8.17 2.52 33.14
CA PRO A 182 8.21 3.95 32.88
C PRO A 182 9.38 4.54 33.68
N SER A 183 10.46 4.91 32.99
CA SER A 183 11.40 5.88 33.54
C SER A 183 10.64 7.21 33.56
N HIS A 184 10.73 7.98 34.62
CA HIS A 184 9.93 9.17 34.93
C HIS A 184 9.98 10.33 33.90
N LYS A 185 10.42 10.09 32.66
CA LYS A 185 10.50 11.09 31.60
C LYS A 185 10.28 10.43 30.18
N SER A 186 9.09 9.99 29.88
CA SER A 186 8.76 9.62 28.49
C SER A 186 7.36 10.13 28.21
N TYR A 187 7.31 11.38 27.75
CA TYR A 187 6.20 11.86 26.93
C TYR A 187 6.53 11.56 25.47
N VAL A 188 5.70 10.81 24.80
CA VAL A 188 5.65 10.70 23.34
C VAL A 188 4.35 11.31 22.89
#